data_9f2dc881d4f1dcc2299188b68c7a346f
#
_entry.id   9f2dc881d4f1dcc2299188b68c7a346f
#
_cell.length_a   1.000
_cell.length_b   1.000
_cell.length_c   1.000
_cell.angle_alpha   90.00
_cell.angle_beta   90.00
_cell.angle_gamma   90.00
#
_symmetry.space_group_name_H-M   'P 1'
#
loop_
_entity.id
_entity.type
_entity.pdbx_description
1 polymer ?
#
loop_
_entity_poly.entity_id
_entity_poly.type
_entity_poly.pdbx_seq_one_letter_code
_entity_poly.pdbx_strand_id
1 'polypeptide(L)'
;MEIADTVSSILAHKNSTEVWSTTRDVTVFEAIGLMSGKNIGALPVMKDGLVVGIVTERDYMNNVVLKGRSSKATAVGEIMTCEVVTVGPSANVVACLQMMTDKSIRHLPVIEDGRLVGIVSIGDLVRRIISAQGALISQLEGYVMRASPV
;
A
#
# COMPACT_ATOMS: atom_id res chain seq x y z
N MET A 1 1.29 13.72 20.45
CA MET A 1 0.07 13.92 19.65
C MET A 1 -0.33 12.60 19.02
N GLU A 2 -1.52 12.19 19.26
CA GLU A 2 -2.03 10.93 18.72
C GLU A 2 -2.82 11.19 17.44
N ILE A 3 -2.47 10.46 16.38
CA ILE A 3 -3.21 10.49 15.13
C ILE A 3 -4.15 9.29 15.12
N ALA A 4 -5.42 9.54 15.45
CA ALA A 4 -6.45 8.50 15.55
C ALA A 4 -7.11 8.25 14.20
N ASP A 5 -6.32 7.98 13.16
CA ASP A 5 -6.82 7.76 11.83
C ASP A 5 -6.65 6.29 11.41
N THR A 6 -7.55 5.82 10.56
CA THR A 6 -7.60 4.41 10.16
C THR A 6 -7.31 4.22 8.68
N VAL A 7 -6.94 3.00 8.34
CA VAL A 7 -6.77 2.55 6.95
C VAL A 7 -8.05 2.78 6.13
N SER A 8 -9.23 2.57 6.74
CA SER A 8 -10.52 2.84 6.10
C SER A 8 -10.63 4.29 5.60
N SER A 9 -10.14 5.24 6.38
CA SER A 9 -10.12 6.65 6.00
C SER A 9 -9.24 6.90 4.76
N ILE A 10 -8.09 6.23 4.69
CA ILE A 10 -7.20 6.33 3.53
C ILE A 10 -7.89 5.78 2.27
N LEU A 11 -8.51 4.61 2.37
CA LEU A 11 -9.18 3.99 1.22
C LEU A 11 -10.33 4.85 0.72
N ALA A 12 -11.06 5.50 1.62
CA ALA A 12 -12.17 6.40 1.27
C ALA A 12 -11.69 7.66 0.50
N HIS A 13 -10.45 8.09 0.73
CA HIS A 13 -9.88 9.28 0.10
C HIS A 13 -9.03 8.97 -1.14
N LYS A 14 -8.85 7.71 -1.51
CA LYS A 14 -8.14 7.35 -2.74
C LYS A 14 -8.99 7.69 -3.96
N ASN A 15 -8.35 8.21 -5.01
CA ASN A 15 -9.02 8.66 -6.23
C ASN A 15 -9.63 7.52 -7.05
N SER A 16 -9.23 6.28 -6.78
CA SER A 16 -9.75 5.10 -7.44
C SER A 16 -10.21 4.09 -6.41
N THR A 17 -11.40 3.53 -6.61
CA THR A 17 -11.93 2.43 -5.80
C THR A 17 -11.51 1.07 -6.35
N GLU A 18 -10.84 1.03 -7.51
CA GLU A 18 -10.40 -0.21 -8.14
C GLU A 18 -9.18 -0.77 -7.42
N VAL A 19 -9.20 -2.06 -7.17
CA VAL A 19 -8.08 -2.80 -6.59
C VAL A 19 -7.46 -3.63 -7.69
N TRP A 20 -6.28 -3.22 -8.15
CA TRP A 20 -5.56 -3.95 -9.19
C TRP A 20 -4.88 -5.16 -8.57
N SER A 21 -4.92 -6.28 -9.27
CA SER A 21 -4.35 -7.55 -8.82
C SER A 21 -3.80 -8.35 -10.00
N THR A 22 -3.12 -9.43 -9.72
CA THR A 22 -2.60 -10.36 -10.72
C THR A 22 -2.79 -11.79 -10.25
N THR A 23 -2.35 -12.76 -11.05
CA THR A 23 -2.39 -14.18 -10.71
C THR A 23 -1.01 -14.80 -10.86
N ARG A 24 -0.81 -16.01 -10.34
CA ARG A 24 0.48 -16.70 -10.36
C ARG A 24 1.00 -17.00 -11.75
N ASP A 25 0.09 -17.23 -12.70
CA ASP A 25 0.44 -17.69 -14.05
C ASP A 25 0.74 -16.54 -15.03
N VAL A 26 0.43 -15.33 -14.64
CA VAL A 26 0.74 -14.13 -15.44
C VAL A 26 2.24 -13.93 -15.47
N THR A 27 2.80 -13.48 -16.60
CA THR A 27 4.23 -13.18 -16.67
C THR A 27 4.57 -11.97 -15.82
N VAL A 28 5.78 -11.95 -15.31
CA VAL A 28 6.30 -10.78 -14.59
C VAL A 28 6.24 -9.54 -15.47
N PHE A 29 6.50 -9.70 -16.78
CA PHE A 29 6.43 -8.60 -17.74
C PHE A 29 5.04 -7.95 -17.76
N GLU A 30 3.97 -8.74 -17.80
CA GLU A 30 2.60 -8.22 -17.75
C GLU A 30 2.30 -7.54 -16.41
N ALA A 31 2.74 -8.14 -15.31
CA ALA A 31 2.53 -7.57 -13.98
C ALA A 31 3.21 -6.20 -13.83
N ILE A 32 4.46 -6.10 -14.29
CA ILE A 32 5.20 -4.83 -14.28
C ILE A 32 4.54 -3.80 -15.18
N GLY A 33 4.06 -4.23 -16.35
CA GLY A 33 3.33 -3.36 -17.28
C GLY A 33 2.09 -2.75 -16.63
N LEU A 34 1.36 -3.55 -15.86
CA LEU A 34 0.19 -3.08 -15.10
C LEU A 34 0.62 -2.10 -14.01
N MET A 35 1.65 -2.42 -13.24
CA MET A 35 2.18 -1.52 -12.20
C MET A 35 2.59 -0.18 -12.79
N SER A 36 3.32 -0.20 -13.90
CA SER A 36 3.76 1.01 -14.59
C SER A 36 2.59 1.82 -15.12
N GLY A 37 1.64 1.16 -15.77
CA GLY A 37 0.47 1.82 -16.35
C GLY A 37 -0.46 2.45 -15.31
N LYS A 38 -0.53 1.88 -14.12
CA LYS A 38 -1.37 2.36 -13.02
C LYS A 38 -0.59 3.17 -11.99
N ASN A 39 0.70 3.32 -12.18
CA ASN A 39 1.58 4.05 -11.26
C ASN A 39 1.49 3.50 -9.83
N ILE A 40 1.58 2.19 -9.68
CA ILE A 40 1.56 1.48 -8.40
C ILE A 40 2.79 0.57 -8.31
N GLY A 41 3.26 0.32 -7.09
CA GLY A 41 4.51 -0.41 -6.85
C GLY A 41 4.33 -1.84 -6.38
N ALA A 42 3.10 -2.33 -6.30
CA ALA A 42 2.80 -3.68 -5.84
C ALA A 42 1.46 -4.15 -6.38
N LEU A 43 1.33 -5.47 -6.56
CA LEU A 43 0.08 -6.12 -6.92
C LEU A 43 -0.15 -7.31 -6.00
N PRO A 44 -1.31 -7.39 -5.35
CA PRO A 44 -1.74 -8.62 -4.70
C PRO A 44 -1.89 -9.72 -5.75
N VAL A 45 -1.45 -10.93 -5.41
CA VAL A 45 -1.60 -12.11 -6.24
C VAL A 45 -2.80 -12.89 -5.72
N MET A 46 -3.79 -13.10 -6.58
CA MET A 46 -5.07 -13.67 -6.20
C MET A 46 -5.24 -15.09 -6.74
N LYS A 47 -5.92 -15.93 -5.96
CA LYS A 47 -6.39 -17.24 -6.38
C LYS A 47 -7.70 -17.55 -5.65
N ASP A 48 -8.74 -17.88 -6.42
CA ASP A 48 -10.06 -18.25 -5.87
C ASP A 48 -10.62 -17.20 -4.88
N GLY A 49 -10.41 -15.92 -5.19
CA GLY A 49 -10.88 -14.82 -4.36
C GLY A 49 -10.02 -14.51 -3.14
N LEU A 50 -8.91 -15.22 -2.95
CA LEU A 50 -8.02 -15.05 -1.81
C LEU A 50 -6.67 -14.47 -2.24
N VAL A 51 -6.05 -13.68 -1.36
CA VAL A 51 -4.68 -13.20 -1.55
C VAL A 51 -3.73 -14.35 -1.21
N VAL A 52 -2.97 -14.81 -2.20
CA VAL A 52 -1.99 -15.90 -2.03
C VAL A 52 -0.56 -15.41 -2.08
N GLY A 53 -0.34 -14.15 -2.42
CA GLY A 53 0.97 -13.55 -2.49
C GLY A 53 0.89 -12.07 -2.78
N ILE A 54 2.05 -11.44 -2.85
CA ILE A 54 2.20 -10.07 -3.30
C ILE A 54 3.46 -9.99 -4.16
N VAL A 55 3.39 -9.28 -5.26
CA VAL A 55 4.54 -9.00 -6.12
C VAL A 55 4.80 -7.50 -6.12
N THR A 56 6.06 -7.12 -5.89
CA THR A 56 6.48 -5.72 -5.75
C THR A 56 7.60 -5.38 -6.72
N GLU A 57 7.86 -4.09 -6.88
CA GLU A 57 9.03 -3.60 -7.63
C GLU A 57 10.34 -4.18 -7.07
N ARG A 58 10.43 -4.35 -5.76
CA ARG A 58 11.60 -4.94 -5.10
C ARG A 58 11.77 -6.41 -5.49
N ASP A 59 10.68 -7.19 -5.55
CA ASP A 59 10.72 -8.57 -6.01
C ASP A 59 11.24 -8.64 -7.45
N TYR A 60 10.80 -7.75 -8.30
CA TYR A 60 11.28 -7.65 -9.67
C TYR A 60 12.79 -7.36 -9.71
N MET A 61 13.22 -6.36 -8.97
CA MET A 61 14.64 -5.99 -8.94
C MET A 61 15.51 -7.15 -8.44
N ASN A 62 15.15 -7.74 -7.30
CA ASN A 62 15.96 -8.75 -6.64
C ASN A 62 15.91 -10.13 -7.30
N ASN A 63 14.74 -10.51 -7.82
CA ASN A 63 14.49 -11.89 -8.25
C ASN A 63 14.40 -12.05 -9.76
N VAL A 64 14.40 -10.98 -10.52
CA VAL A 64 14.43 -11.02 -11.99
C VAL A 64 15.68 -10.33 -12.50
N VAL A 65 15.80 -9.00 -12.30
CA VAL A 65 16.90 -8.22 -12.87
C VAL A 65 18.25 -8.70 -12.35
N LEU A 66 18.42 -8.75 -11.02
CA LEU A 66 19.71 -9.12 -10.41
C LEU A 66 20.05 -10.59 -10.57
N LYS A 67 19.08 -11.45 -10.92
CA LYS A 67 19.32 -12.88 -11.20
C LYS A 67 19.43 -13.19 -12.68
N GLY A 68 19.40 -12.17 -13.53
CA GLY A 68 19.55 -12.34 -14.98
C GLY A 68 18.37 -13.10 -15.62
N ARG A 69 17.19 -13.08 -15.01
CA ARG A 69 16.01 -13.77 -15.54
C ARG A 69 15.27 -12.89 -16.54
N SER A 70 14.52 -13.52 -17.43
CA SER A 70 13.68 -12.83 -18.40
C SER A 70 12.29 -12.57 -17.79
N SER A 71 11.86 -11.31 -17.75
CA SER A 71 10.52 -10.97 -17.27
C SER A 71 9.42 -11.58 -18.13
N LYS A 72 9.67 -11.78 -19.41
CA LYS A 72 8.70 -12.40 -20.36
C LYS A 72 8.62 -13.91 -20.23
N ALA A 73 9.64 -14.54 -19.62
CA ALA A 73 9.72 -15.99 -19.45
C ALA A 73 9.57 -16.41 -17.98
N THR A 74 9.29 -15.48 -17.08
CA THR A 74 9.14 -15.74 -15.65
C THR A 74 7.70 -15.46 -15.23
N ALA A 75 7.08 -16.41 -14.54
CA ALA A 75 5.73 -16.22 -14.00
C ALA A 75 5.78 -15.50 -12.66
N VAL A 76 4.76 -14.73 -12.36
CA VAL A 76 4.61 -14.01 -11.08
C VAL A 76 4.79 -14.95 -9.88
N GLY A 77 4.21 -16.16 -9.96
CA GLY A 77 4.32 -17.15 -8.89
C GLY A 77 5.75 -17.57 -8.54
N GLU A 78 6.69 -17.39 -9.45
CA GLU A 78 8.11 -17.74 -9.23
C GLU A 78 8.86 -16.72 -8.40
N ILE A 79 8.35 -15.47 -8.32
CA ILE A 79 9.05 -14.37 -7.63
C ILE A 79 8.23 -13.72 -6.52
N MET A 80 6.93 -13.98 -6.45
CA MET A 80 6.05 -13.34 -5.46
C MET A 80 6.45 -13.69 -4.03
N THR A 81 6.14 -12.80 -3.10
CA THR A 81 6.25 -13.05 -1.68
C THR A 81 4.97 -13.75 -1.22
N CYS A 82 5.08 -14.95 -0.60
CA CYS A 82 3.95 -15.77 -0.19
C CYS A 82 3.45 -15.44 1.23
N GLU A 83 4.36 -15.00 2.11
CA GLU A 83 4.00 -14.59 3.47
C GLU A 83 3.55 -13.13 3.45
N VAL A 84 2.28 -12.91 3.12
CA VAL A 84 1.73 -11.57 2.96
C VAL A 84 1.31 -11.02 4.31
N VAL A 85 1.84 -9.85 4.65
CA VAL A 85 1.41 -9.11 5.83
C VAL A 85 0.20 -8.27 5.43
N THR A 86 -0.92 -8.48 6.11
CA THR A 86 -2.18 -7.79 5.81
C THR A 86 -2.69 -7.03 7.03
N VAL A 87 -3.59 -6.09 6.79
CA VAL A 87 -4.27 -5.34 7.87
C VAL A 87 -5.76 -5.28 7.57
N GLY A 88 -6.55 -4.97 8.58
CA GLY A 88 -7.97 -4.68 8.40
C GLY A 88 -8.24 -3.19 8.22
N PRO A 89 -9.47 -2.81 7.81
CA PRO A 89 -9.83 -1.40 7.61
C PRO A 89 -9.75 -0.54 8.88
N SER A 90 -9.91 -1.15 10.05
CA SER A 90 -9.86 -0.44 11.33
C SER A 90 -8.44 -0.25 11.88
N ALA A 91 -7.42 -0.75 11.16
CA ALA A 91 -6.03 -0.61 11.59
C ALA A 91 -5.64 0.88 11.66
N ASN A 92 -4.88 1.22 12.69
CA ASN A 92 -4.38 2.58 12.91
C ASN A 92 -3.25 2.91 11.92
N VAL A 93 -3.29 4.10 11.34
CA VAL A 93 -2.31 4.55 10.34
C VAL A 93 -0.88 4.53 10.88
N VAL A 94 -0.67 5.02 12.10
CA VAL A 94 0.67 5.05 12.72
C VAL A 94 1.16 3.63 13.00
N ALA A 95 0.29 2.75 13.47
CA ALA A 95 0.63 1.34 13.69
C ALA A 95 1.01 0.63 12.38
N CYS A 96 0.32 0.94 11.29
CA CYS A 96 0.68 0.41 9.96
C CYS A 96 2.05 0.90 9.50
N LEU A 97 2.35 2.17 9.72
CA LEU A 97 3.66 2.73 9.38
C LEU A 97 4.78 2.06 10.19
N GLN A 98 4.53 1.82 11.47
CA GLN A 98 5.47 1.10 12.34
C GLN A 98 5.69 -0.33 11.83
N MET A 99 4.62 -1.02 11.44
CA MET A 99 4.69 -2.38 10.88
C MET A 99 5.51 -2.40 9.59
N MET A 100 5.30 -1.44 8.69
CA MET A 100 6.08 -1.32 7.46
C MET A 100 7.57 -1.12 7.75
N THR A 101 7.88 -0.28 8.73
CA THR A 101 9.26 0.00 9.14
C THR A 101 9.91 -1.25 9.73
N ASP A 102 9.24 -1.91 10.66
CA ASP A 102 9.77 -3.10 11.36
C ASP A 102 10.00 -4.28 10.40
N LYS A 103 9.14 -4.43 9.42
CA LYS A 103 9.20 -5.54 8.46
C LYS A 103 9.87 -5.18 7.14
N SER A 104 10.31 -3.94 6.97
CA SER A 104 10.94 -3.42 5.75
C SER A 104 10.06 -3.64 4.51
N ILE A 105 8.78 -3.39 4.64
CA ILE A 105 7.79 -3.48 3.56
C ILE A 105 7.14 -2.11 3.35
N ARG A 106 6.61 -1.87 2.16
CA ARG A 106 6.03 -0.57 1.78
C ARG A 106 4.59 -0.64 1.33
N HIS A 107 4.00 -1.82 1.36
CA HIS A 107 2.64 -2.06 0.89
C HIS A 107 1.95 -3.06 1.82
N LEU A 108 0.70 -2.76 2.15
CA LEU A 108 -0.12 -3.63 2.98
C LEU A 108 -1.47 -3.85 2.29
N PRO A 109 -1.76 -5.08 1.85
CA PRO A 109 -3.12 -5.40 1.43
C PRO A 109 -4.09 -5.28 2.61
N VAL A 110 -5.26 -4.75 2.33
CA VAL A 110 -6.32 -4.55 3.32
C VAL A 110 -7.39 -5.60 3.11
N ILE A 111 -7.62 -6.41 4.13
CA ILE A 111 -8.56 -7.53 4.10
C ILE A 111 -9.71 -7.24 5.05
N GLU A 112 -10.94 -7.42 4.58
CA GLU A 112 -12.15 -7.33 5.38
C GLU A 112 -13.02 -8.53 5.08
N ASP A 113 -13.41 -9.27 6.12
CA ASP A 113 -14.22 -10.49 6.00
C ASP A 113 -13.63 -11.50 4.99
N GLY A 114 -12.32 -11.66 5.02
CA GLY A 114 -11.59 -12.58 4.14
C GLY A 114 -11.39 -12.07 2.72
N ARG A 115 -11.83 -10.86 2.39
CA ARG A 115 -11.76 -10.30 1.03
C ARG A 115 -10.80 -9.13 0.95
N LEU A 116 -10.10 -9.03 -0.17
CA LEU A 116 -9.26 -7.89 -0.47
C LEU A 116 -10.14 -6.68 -0.79
N VAL A 117 -10.04 -5.62 0.03
CA VAL A 117 -10.80 -4.38 -0.17
C VAL A 117 -9.93 -3.22 -0.63
N GLY A 118 -8.62 -3.36 -0.56
CA GLY A 118 -7.71 -2.32 -1.02
C GLY A 118 -6.27 -2.67 -0.72
N ILE A 119 -5.38 -1.75 -1.06
CA ILE A 119 -3.97 -1.82 -0.71
C ILE A 119 -3.51 -0.43 -0.32
N VAL A 120 -2.74 -0.31 0.75
CA VAL A 120 -2.16 0.95 1.17
C VAL A 120 -0.65 0.89 1.05
N SER A 121 -0.07 1.96 0.51
CA SER A 121 1.37 2.12 0.40
C SER A 121 1.92 3.01 1.52
N ILE A 122 3.24 2.97 1.72
CA ILE A 122 3.88 3.89 2.66
C ILE A 122 3.58 5.36 2.29
N GLY A 123 3.52 5.67 0.99
CA GLY A 123 3.16 7.01 0.52
C GLY A 123 1.75 7.41 0.93
N ASP A 124 0.80 6.48 0.88
CA ASP A 124 -0.58 6.73 1.33
C ASP A 124 -0.62 7.10 2.82
N LEU A 125 0.13 6.34 3.64
CA LEU A 125 0.18 6.58 5.09
C LEU A 125 0.84 7.92 5.40
N VAL A 126 1.96 8.22 4.76
CA VAL A 126 2.70 9.48 4.98
C VAL A 126 1.86 10.68 4.58
N ARG A 127 1.21 10.62 3.42
CA ARG A 127 0.31 11.70 2.98
C ARG A 127 -0.82 11.95 3.98
N ARG A 128 -1.38 10.90 4.53
CA ARG A 128 -2.45 11.02 5.52
C ARG A 128 -1.96 11.66 6.81
N ILE A 129 -0.78 11.28 7.29
CA ILE A 129 -0.16 11.85 8.49
C ILE A 129 0.13 13.35 8.29
N ILE A 130 0.73 13.70 7.16
CA ILE A 130 1.03 15.10 6.82
C ILE A 130 -0.25 15.93 6.76
N SER A 131 -1.28 15.42 6.11
CA SER A 131 -2.58 16.10 6.00
C SER A 131 -3.22 16.32 7.38
N ALA A 132 -3.19 15.32 8.26
CA ALA A 132 -3.72 15.42 9.61
C ALA A 132 -2.93 16.45 10.45
N GLN A 133 -1.61 16.46 10.36
CA GLN A 133 -0.76 17.44 11.05
C GLN A 133 -0.98 18.84 10.49
N GLY A 134 -1.08 18.97 9.17
CA GLY A 134 -1.36 20.26 8.53
C GLY A 134 -2.69 20.86 8.96
N ALA A 135 -3.73 20.05 9.05
CA ALA A 135 -5.03 20.47 9.53
C ALA A 135 -4.97 20.94 10.99
N LEU A 136 -4.23 20.21 11.84
CA LEU A 136 -4.04 20.59 13.24
C LEU A 136 -3.27 21.91 13.36
N ILE A 137 -2.19 22.07 12.60
CA ILE A 137 -1.39 23.29 12.59
C ILE A 137 -2.25 24.49 12.18
N SER A 138 -3.04 24.36 11.10
CA SER A 138 -3.95 25.41 10.65
C SER A 138 -4.98 25.77 11.71
N GLN A 139 -5.50 24.79 12.42
CA GLN A 139 -6.45 24.97 13.50
C GLN A 139 -5.82 25.75 14.68
N LEU A 140 -4.58 25.38 15.06
CA LEU A 140 -3.84 26.07 16.11
C LEU A 140 -3.50 27.50 15.72
N GLU A 141 -3.07 27.74 14.49
CA GLU A 141 -2.80 29.06 13.96
C GLU A 141 -4.06 29.94 14.02
N GLY A 142 -5.18 29.43 13.58
CA GLY A 142 -6.47 30.13 13.67
C GLY A 142 -6.84 30.48 15.10
N TYR A 143 -6.60 29.57 16.04
CA TYR A 143 -6.86 29.81 17.45
C TYR A 143 -5.97 30.91 18.03
N VAL A 144 -4.68 30.88 17.72
CA VAL A 144 -3.73 31.90 18.16
C VAL A 144 -4.10 33.28 17.60
N MET A 145 -4.46 33.36 16.32
CA MET A 145 -4.89 34.62 15.72
C MET A 145 -6.15 35.20 16.36
N ARG A 146 -7.11 34.33 16.74
CA ARG A 146 -8.34 34.78 17.41
C ARG A 146 -8.07 35.21 18.85
N ALA A 147 -7.07 34.66 19.50
CA ALA A 147 -6.71 34.97 20.88
C ALA A 147 -5.83 36.23 20.96
N SER A 148 -5.23 36.67 19.87
CA SER A 148 -4.36 37.85 19.83
C SER A 148 -5.19 39.13 19.76
N PRO A 149 -5.00 40.05 20.69
CA PRO A 149 -5.78 41.32 20.73
C PRO A 149 -5.29 42.37 19.76
N VAL A 150 -4.26 42.12 18.99
CA VAL A 150 -3.66 43.10 18.09
C VAL A 150 -3.83 42.77 16.65
#